data_635e13e42f36e447a6575b93b72250cf
#
_entry.id   635e13e42f36e447a6575b93b72250cf
#
_cell.length_a   1.000
_cell.length_b   1.000
_cell.length_c   1.000
_cell.angle_alpha   90.00
_cell.angle_beta   90.00
_cell.angle_gamma   90.00
#
_symmetry.space_group_name_H-M   'P 1'
#
loop_
_entity.id
_entity.type
_entity.pdbx_description
1 polymer ?
#
loop_
_entity_poly.entity_id
_entity_poly.type
_entity_poly.pdbx_seq_one_letter_code
_entity_poly.pdbx_strand_id
1 'polypeptide(L)'
;MPSGSGTDRSALAQTSPHLHTMSSSLASVVAVPARLESSRLPNKVLADIGGQPMLQRVLEGCARAATPQAVVLCTDSDQLADLARGWGFQALLTSPACESGSERIASVAAELIALGGRNADATLIINVQGDQPFIDPAVIDAMSAEFGRRTPTPEVLTPVYRMGADKVHNPNVVKTLLAADGRALYFSRSAVPHVRGVDPDLWHQHASYWGHVG
;
A
#
# COMPACT_ATOMS: atom_id res chain seq x y z
N MET A 1 -36.37 49.54 56.74
CA MET A 1 -34.94 49.87 56.93
C MET A 1 -34.26 48.71 57.62
N PRO A 2 -33.22 48.08 57.12
CA PRO A 2 -32.13 48.43 56.22
C PRO A 2 -31.90 47.40 55.09
N SER A 3 -31.44 47.85 53.99
CA SER A 3 -30.15 47.70 53.30
C SER A 3 -29.64 46.25 53.11
N GLY A 4 -29.90 45.70 51.90
CA GLY A 4 -29.27 44.49 51.41
C GLY A 4 -28.02 44.80 50.59
N SER A 5 -26.92 44.20 50.93
CA SER A 5 -25.63 44.24 50.24
C SER A 5 -25.62 43.25 49.11
N GLY A 6 -25.43 43.72 47.88
CA GLY A 6 -25.16 42.88 46.73
C GLY A 6 -23.76 42.33 46.80
N THR A 7 -23.63 41.02 46.64
CA THR A 7 -22.36 40.35 46.38
C THR A 7 -22.27 40.04 44.90
N ASP A 8 -21.39 40.79 44.27
CA ASP A 8 -20.90 40.59 42.95
C ASP A 8 -20.23 39.21 42.86
N ARG A 9 -20.74 38.30 42.02
CA ARG A 9 -20.10 37.03 41.65
C ARG A 9 -19.53 37.21 40.24
N SER A 10 -18.34 37.74 40.16
CA SER A 10 -17.55 37.71 38.95
C SER A 10 -17.35 36.26 38.49
N ALA A 11 -17.94 35.93 37.36
CA ALA A 11 -17.75 34.66 36.67
C ALA A 11 -16.31 34.53 36.20
N LEU A 12 -15.56 33.67 36.83
CA LEU A 12 -14.30 33.16 36.32
C LEU A 12 -14.59 32.31 35.07
N ALA A 13 -14.39 32.91 33.90
CA ALA A 13 -14.34 32.20 32.66
C ALA A 13 -13.14 31.22 32.70
N GLN A 14 -13.44 29.94 32.91
CA GLN A 14 -12.47 28.86 32.70
C GLN A 14 -12.25 28.69 31.21
N THR A 15 -11.16 29.27 30.72
CA THR A 15 -10.59 28.92 29.42
C THR A 15 -10.01 27.54 29.52
N SER A 16 -10.78 26.55 29.09
CA SER A 16 -10.26 25.21 28.84
C SER A 16 -9.24 25.27 27.70
N PRO A 17 -8.02 24.78 27.90
CA PRO A 17 -7.08 24.67 26.83
C PRO A 17 -7.63 23.58 25.87
N HIS A 18 -8.09 24.00 24.68
CA HIS A 18 -8.27 23.07 23.57
C HIS A 18 -6.92 22.42 23.30
N LEU A 19 -6.71 21.21 23.83
CA LEU A 19 -5.70 20.31 23.31
C LEU A 19 -6.07 20.06 21.84
N HIS A 20 -5.44 20.82 20.95
CA HIS A 20 -5.26 20.39 19.59
C HIS A 20 -4.41 19.12 19.66
N THR A 21 -5.04 17.97 19.74
CA THR A 21 -4.42 16.72 19.31
C THR A 21 -4.06 16.93 17.85
N MET A 22 -2.82 17.33 17.64
CA MET A 22 -2.22 17.24 16.32
C MET A 22 -2.25 15.76 15.95
N SER A 23 -3.30 15.36 15.25
CA SER A 23 -3.29 14.11 14.50
C SER A 23 -2.05 14.21 13.62
N SER A 24 -0.99 13.52 13.99
CA SER A 24 0.19 13.41 13.15
C SER A 24 -0.28 12.66 11.92
N SER A 25 -0.72 13.39 10.89
CA SER A 25 -1.18 12.78 9.66
C SER A 25 -0.04 11.93 9.11
N LEU A 26 -0.28 10.65 9.00
CA LEU A 26 0.65 9.72 8.39
C LEU A 26 0.96 10.21 6.97
N ALA A 27 2.24 10.34 6.63
CA ALA A 27 2.65 10.56 5.26
C ALA A 27 2.68 9.22 4.52
N SER A 28 2.39 9.19 3.24
CA SER A 28 2.57 7.99 2.43
C SER A 28 3.35 8.27 1.15
N VAL A 29 4.19 7.32 0.77
CA VAL A 29 4.99 7.35 -0.47
C VAL A 29 4.76 6.03 -1.19
N VAL A 30 4.39 6.10 -2.47
CA VAL A 30 4.32 4.91 -3.30
C VAL A 30 5.70 4.63 -3.88
N ALA A 31 6.21 3.44 -3.63
CA ALA A 31 7.44 2.92 -4.20
C ALA A 31 7.09 1.82 -5.22
N VAL A 32 7.55 2.00 -6.45
CA VAL A 32 7.33 1.05 -7.56
C VAL A 32 8.66 0.38 -7.90
N PRO A 33 8.91 -0.86 -7.42
CA PRO A 33 10.11 -1.59 -7.79
C PRO A 33 9.97 -2.13 -9.21
N ALA A 34 10.98 -1.90 -10.06
CA ALA A 34 11.03 -2.45 -11.40
C ALA A 34 12.48 -2.73 -11.85
N ARG A 35 12.64 -3.74 -12.71
CA ARG A 35 13.90 -4.06 -13.39
C ARG A 35 13.64 -4.39 -14.86
N LEU A 36 14.61 -4.13 -15.72
CA LEU A 36 14.51 -4.49 -17.15
C LEU A 36 14.53 -6.00 -17.33
N GLU A 37 15.41 -6.68 -16.60
CA GLU A 37 15.57 -8.12 -16.71
C GLU A 37 14.36 -8.83 -16.11
N SER A 38 13.75 -9.68 -16.89
CA SER A 38 12.69 -10.59 -16.49
C SER A 38 12.94 -11.95 -17.10
N SER A 39 13.01 -12.99 -16.28
CA SER A 39 13.32 -14.36 -16.71
C SER A 39 12.30 -14.95 -17.68
N ARG A 40 11.03 -14.51 -17.63
CA ARG A 40 9.92 -15.03 -18.46
C ARG A 40 9.64 -14.19 -19.70
N LEU A 41 9.80 -12.88 -19.61
CA LEU A 41 9.54 -11.94 -20.70
C LEU A 41 10.55 -10.79 -20.60
N PRO A 42 11.59 -10.73 -21.45
CA PRO A 42 12.53 -9.62 -21.46
C PRO A 42 11.81 -8.29 -21.63
N ASN A 43 12.25 -7.28 -20.91
CA ASN A 43 11.68 -5.92 -20.92
C ASN A 43 10.16 -5.86 -20.63
N LYS A 44 9.63 -6.80 -19.86
CA LYS A 44 8.20 -6.88 -19.53
C LYS A 44 7.60 -5.53 -19.13
N VAL A 45 8.32 -4.77 -18.31
CA VAL A 45 7.86 -3.48 -17.79
C VAL A 45 7.74 -2.39 -18.86
N LEU A 46 8.37 -2.59 -20.03
CA LEU A 46 8.27 -1.71 -21.19
C LEU A 46 7.29 -2.25 -22.27
N ALA A 47 6.64 -3.38 -22.03
CA ALA A 47 5.63 -3.90 -22.95
C ALA A 47 4.51 -2.87 -23.17
N ASP A 48 4.14 -2.68 -24.43
CA ASP A 48 3.07 -1.76 -24.80
C ASP A 48 1.70 -2.25 -24.32
N ILE A 49 0.98 -1.39 -23.63
CA ILE A 49 -0.42 -1.61 -23.21
C ILE A 49 -1.24 -0.42 -23.73
N GLY A 50 -1.80 -0.58 -24.92
CA GLY A 50 -2.65 0.45 -25.54
C GLY A 50 -1.92 1.77 -25.79
N GLY A 51 -0.72 1.71 -26.39
CA GLY A 51 0.06 2.86 -26.78
C GLY A 51 0.98 3.45 -25.70
N GLN A 52 1.08 2.80 -24.53
CA GLN A 52 1.96 3.24 -23.44
C GLN A 52 2.71 2.07 -22.81
N PRO A 53 3.97 2.24 -22.36
CA PRO A 53 4.68 1.23 -21.59
C PRO A 53 3.92 0.83 -20.33
N MET A 54 3.94 -0.47 -19.98
CA MET A 54 3.31 -0.99 -18.75
C MET A 54 3.72 -0.19 -17.52
N LEU A 55 5.01 0.08 -17.33
CA LEU A 55 5.53 0.83 -16.18
C LEU A 55 4.97 2.25 -16.10
N GLN A 56 4.84 2.93 -17.25
CA GLN A 56 4.25 4.27 -17.29
C GLN A 56 2.80 4.23 -16.79
N ARG A 57 2.01 3.24 -17.21
CA ARG A 57 0.63 3.05 -16.72
C ARG A 57 0.56 2.80 -15.22
N VAL A 58 1.50 2.03 -14.67
CA VAL A 58 1.59 1.82 -13.22
C VAL A 58 1.84 3.13 -12.49
N LEU A 59 2.87 3.89 -12.91
CA LEU A 59 3.24 5.16 -12.27
C LEU A 59 2.10 6.19 -12.35
N GLU A 60 1.49 6.35 -13.52
CA GLU A 60 0.33 7.23 -13.71
C GLU A 60 -0.90 6.75 -12.93
N GLY A 61 -1.10 5.42 -12.82
CA GLY A 61 -2.12 4.80 -11.99
C GLY A 61 -1.96 5.20 -10.52
N CYS A 62 -0.76 5.02 -9.98
CA CYS A 62 -0.43 5.41 -8.61
C CYS A 62 -0.58 6.91 -8.36
N ALA A 63 -0.19 7.75 -9.32
CA ALA A 63 -0.26 9.21 -9.21
C ALA A 63 -1.70 9.77 -9.17
N ARG A 64 -2.70 8.97 -9.53
CA ARG A 64 -4.11 9.36 -9.39
C ARG A 64 -4.66 9.16 -7.97
N ALA A 65 -3.94 8.46 -7.08
CA ALA A 65 -4.29 8.38 -5.67
C ALA A 65 -4.11 9.73 -4.98
N ALA A 66 -4.97 10.03 -4.02
CA ALA A 66 -5.01 11.33 -3.35
C ALA A 66 -4.08 11.43 -2.14
N THR A 67 -3.72 10.31 -1.53
CA THR A 67 -2.98 10.30 -0.26
C THR A 67 -1.46 10.36 -0.36
N PRO A 68 -0.78 9.77 -1.38
CA PRO A 68 0.68 9.76 -1.42
C PRO A 68 1.29 11.13 -1.72
N GLN A 69 2.34 11.49 -0.97
CA GLN A 69 3.14 12.69 -1.21
C GLN A 69 4.04 12.55 -2.44
N ALA A 70 4.42 11.32 -2.78
CA ALA A 70 5.24 11.02 -3.95
C ALA A 70 4.96 9.63 -4.51
N VAL A 71 5.19 9.46 -5.81
CA VAL A 71 5.28 8.18 -6.50
C VAL A 71 6.69 8.06 -7.08
N VAL A 72 7.40 7.01 -6.70
CA VAL A 72 8.84 6.86 -6.95
C VAL A 72 9.13 5.52 -7.59
N LEU A 73 9.83 5.52 -8.70
CA LEU A 73 10.40 4.31 -9.30
C LEU A 73 11.67 3.92 -8.52
N CYS A 74 11.78 2.65 -8.10
CA CYS A 74 12.99 2.07 -7.53
C CYS A 74 13.55 1.04 -8.50
N THR A 75 14.71 1.30 -9.12
CA THR A 75 15.25 0.49 -10.22
C THR A 75 16.76 0.43 -10.22
N ASP A 76 17.31 -0.65 -10.77
CA ASP A 76 18.75 -0.81 -11.05
C ASP A 76 19.12 -0.40 -12.48
N SER A 77 18.18 0.09 -13.27
CA SER A 77 18.37 0.44 -14.68
C SER A 77 18.34 1.95 -14.88
N ASP A 78 19.45 2.53 -15.35
CA ASP A 78 19.50 3.93 -15.76
C ASP A 78 18.46 4.25 -16.84
N GLN A 79 18.26 3.31 -17.78
CA GLN A 79 17.25 3.47 -18.84
C GLN A 79 15.84 3.65 -18.27
N LEU A 80 15.44 2.81 -17.29
CA LEU A 80 14.12 2.94 -16.67
C LEU A 80 14.02 4.22 -15.84
N ALA A 81 15.10 4.60 -15.16
CA ALA A 81 15.15 5.84 -14.40
C ALA A 81 14.97 7.07 -15.28
N ASP A 82 15.65 7.11 -16.44
CA ASP A 82 15.54 8.22 -17.38
C ASP A 82 14.16 8.28 -18.04
N LEU A 83 13.57 7.13 -18.38
CA LEU A 83 12.20 7.07 -18.89
C LEU A 83 11.20 7.60 -17.84
N ALA A 84 11.31 7.16 -16.58
CA ALA A 84 10.43 7.63 -15.53
C ALA A 84 10.54 9.14 -15.30
N ARG A 85 11.75 9.68 -15.30
CA ARG A 85 11.99 11.14 -15.23
C ARG A 85 11.40 11.88 -16.44
N GLY A 86 11.52 11.30 -17.63
CA GLY A 86 10.90 11.83 -18.86
C GLY A 86 9.37 11.85 -18.79
N TRP A 87 8.75 10.96 -18.03
CA TRP A 87 7.30 10.94 -17.75
C TRP A 87 6.89 11.82 -16.56
N GLY A 88 7.86 12.50 -15.91
CA GLY A 88 7.61 13.40 -14.77
C GLY A 88 7.64 12.74 -13.40
N PHE A 89 8.15 11.50 -13.29
CA PHE A 89 8.27 10.78 -12.03
C PHE A 89 9.68 10.81 -11.46
N GLN A 90 9.77 10.71 -10.13
CA GLN A 90 11.05 10.52 -9.47
C GLN A 90 11.53 9.07 -9.64
N ALA A 91 12.85 8.89 -9.73
CA ALA A 91 13.48 7.58 -9.80
C ALA A 91 14.72 7.53 -8.91
N LEU A 92 14.78 6.51 -8.06
CA LEU A 92 15.91 6.15 -7.21
C LEU A 92 16.62 4.94 -7.78
N LEU A 93 17.94 5.08 -7.97
CA LEU A 93 18.78 3.96 -8.41
C LEU A 93 19.11 3.06 -7.22
N THR A 94 19.02 1.77 -7.45
CA THR A 94 19.23 0.72 -6.45
C THR A 94 20.30 -0.26 -6.92
N SER A 95 20.81 -1.07 -6.01
CA SER A 95 21.78 -2.12 -6.38
C SER A 95 21.14 -3.18 -7.30
N PRO A 96 21.83 -3.62 -8.35
CA PRO A 96 21.42 -4.78 -9.14
C PRO A 96 21.43 -6.08 -8.33
N ALA A 97 22.13 -6.12 -7.19
CA ALA A 97 22.18 -7.29 -6.29
C ALA A 97 20.87 -7.53 -5.52
N CYS A 98 19.90 -6.59 -5.56
CA CYS A 98 18.60 -6.79 -4.91
C CYS A 98 17.84 -7.95 -5.56
N GLU A 99 17.55 -8.99 -4.77
CA GLU A 99 16.89 -10.20 -5.25
C GLU A 99 15.35 -10.06 -5.36
N SER A 100 14.77 -9.12 -4.62
CA SER A 100 13.32 -8.89 -4.59
C SER A 100 12.93 -7.41 -4.70
N GLY A 101 11.65 -7.15 -5.06
CA GLY A 101 11.11 -5.79 -5.05
C GLY A 101 11.11 -5.17 -3.65
N SER A 102 10.85 -5.94 -2.61
CA SER A 102 10.86 -5.46 -1.22
C SER A 102 12.27 -5.09 -0.76
N GLU A 103 13.28 -5.89 -1.11
CA GLU A 103 14.68 -5.59 -0.82
C GLU A 103 15.14 -4.32 -1.55
N ARG A 104 14.73 -4.17 -2.81
CA ARG A 104 14.99 -2.98 -3.61
C ARG A 104 14.42 -1.72 -2.96
N ILE A 105 13.18 -1.75 -2.48
CA ILE A 105 12.56 -0.65 -1.75
C ILE A 105 13.30 -0.40 -0.43
N ALA A 106 13.64 -1.45 0.32
CA ALA A 106 14.35 -1.33 1.58
C ALA A 106 15.72 -0.67 1.42
N SER A 107 16.43 -0.91 0.30
CA SER A 107 17.74 -0.32 0.03
C SER A 107 17.74 1.19 -0.15
N VAL A 108 16.56 1.79 -0.41
CA VAL A 108 16.38 3.25 -0.59
C VAL A 108 15.31 3.79 0.37
N ALA A 109 15.08 3.11 1.49
CA ALA A 109 14.02 3.49 2.44
C ALA A 109 14.24 4.87 3.05
N ALA A 110 15.49 5.26 3.31
CA ALA A 110 15.82 6.56 3.87
C ALA A 110 15.42 7.72 2.93
N GLU A 111 15.68 7.56 1.64
CA GLU A 111 15.31 8.51 0.60
C GLU A 111 13.78 8.59 0.42
N LEU A 112 13.09 7.45 0.46
CA LEU A 112 11.64 7.39 0.39
C LEU A 112 11.00 8.09 1.60
N ILE A 113 11.51 7.88 2.82
CA ILE A 113 11.06 8.55 4.03
C ILE A 113 11.26 10.06 3.92
N ALA A 114 12.42 10.51 3.42
CA ALA A 114 12.69 11.93 3.19
C ALA A 114 11.69 12.56 2.22
N LEU A 115 11.30 11.85 1.17
CA LEU A 115 10.26 12.30 0.21
C LEU A 115 8.86 12.38 0.82
N GLY A 116 8.57 11.57 1.84
CA GLY A 116 7.34 11.67 2.62
C GLY A 116 7.27 12.93 3.48
N GLY A 117 8.41 13.60 3.73
CA GLY A 117 8.49 14.81 4.53
C GLY A 117 8.20 14.61 6.02
N ARG A 118 8.29 13.37 6.51
CA ARG A 118 8.10 12.97 7.91
C ARG A 118 9.25 12.06 8.37
N ASN A 119 9.26 11.70 9.64
CA ASN A 119 10.18 10.68 10.16
C ASN A 119 9.71 9.25 9.80
N ALA A 120 10.53 8.25 10.08
CA ALA A 120 10.25 6.85 9.76
C ALA A 120 8.96 6.35 10.39
N ASP A 121 8.68 6.70 11.64
CA ASP A 121 7.49 6.24 12.39
C ASP A 121 6.18 6.85 11.87
N ALA A 122 6.27 7.92 11.09
CA ALA A 122 5.14 8.66 10.53
C ALA A 122 5.09 8.59 8.99
N THR A 123 5.85 7.68 8.37
CA THR A 123 5.88 7.50 6.91
C THR A 123 5.51 6.07 6.53
N LEU A 124 4.42 5.92 5.78
CA LEU A 124 4.01 4.67 5.17
C LEU A 124 4.63 4.53 3.78
N ILE A 125 5.37 3.46 3.53
CA ILE A 125 5.84 3.10 2.20
C ILE A 125 4.87 2.08 1.60
N ILE A 126 4.25 2.44 0.49
CA ILE A 126 3.29 1.59 -0.22
C ILE A 126 4.00 0.96 -1.42
N ASN A 127 4.21 -0.36 -1.37
CA ASN A 127 4.82 -1.11 -2.44
C ASN A 127 3.77 -1.46 -3.50
N VAL A 128 3.89 -0.91 -4.71
CA VAL A 128 3.08 -1.29 -5.87
C VAL A 128 3.99 -1.90 -6.93
N GLN A 129 3.72 -3.14 -7.31
CA GLN A 129 4.58 -3.84 -8.27
C GLN A 129 4.54 -3.19 -9.66
N GLY A 130 5.70 -3.08 -10.31
CA GLY A 130 5.84 -2.44 -11.64
C GLY A 130 5.12 -3.18 -12.77
N ASP A 131 4.44 -4.28 -12.48
CA ASP A 131 3.64 -5.04 -13.43
C ASP A 131 2.13 -5.07 -13.10
N GLN A 132 1.65 -4.06 -12.37
CA GLN A 132 0.23 -3.85 -12.04
C GLN A 132 -0.35 -2.62 -12.79
N PRO A 133 -0.47 -2.65 -14.13
CA PRO A 133 -0.84 -1.48 -14.94
C PRO A 133 -2.29 -1.00 -14.72
N PHE A 134 -3.11 -1.78 -14.04
CA PHE A 134 -4.51 -1.48 -13.76
C PHE A 134 -4.77 -1.31 -12.26
N ILE A 135 -3.74 -0.90 -11.48
CA ILE A 135 -3.93 -0.58 -10.07
C ILE A 135 -5.02 0.48 -9.91
N ASP A 136 -6.00 0.19 -9.04
CA ASP A 136 -7.01 1.16 -8.69
C ASP A 136 -6.45 2.15 -7.65
N PRO A 137 -6.40 3.45 -7.95
CA PRO A 137 -5.93 4.47 -6.99
C PRO A 137 -6.66 4.43 -5.64
N ALA A 138 -7.94 4.07 -5.65
CA ALA A 138 -8.73 3.95 -4.43
C ALA A 138 -8.20 2.87 -3.46
N VAL A 139 -7.52 1.84 -3.96
CA VAL A 139 -6.87 0.83 -3.11
C VAL A 139 -5.70 1.45 -2.36
N ILE A 140 -4.90 2.32 -3.01
CA ILE A 140 -3.78 3.02 -2.39
C ILE A 140 -4.27 3.94 -1.27
N ASP A 141 -5.33 4.71 -1.53
CA ASP A 141 -5.94 5.60 -0.55
C ASP A 141 -6.55 4.82 0.63
N ALA A 142 -7.24 3.72 0.34
CA ALA A 142 -7.81 2.84 1.37
C ALA A 142 -6.72 2.19 2.24
N MET A 143 -5.59 1.80 1.66
CA MET A 143 -4.43 1.27 2.40
C MET A 143 -3.86 2.30 3.36
N SER A 144 -3.68 3.54 2.91
CA SER A 144 -3.20 4.65 3.75
C SER A 144 -4.15 4.92 4.92
N ALA A 145 -5.44 5.01 4.64
CA ALA A 145 -6.47 5.25 5.66
C ALA A 145 -6.55 4.11 6.67
N GLU A 146 -6.55 2.86 6.21
CA GLU A 146 -6.63 1.68 7.07
C GLU A 146 -5.40 1.53 7.97
N PHE A 147 -4.20 1.77 7.43
CA PHE A 147 -2.95 1.72 8.19
C PHE A 147 -2.97 2.74 9.34
N GLY A 148 -3.37 3.99 9.06
CA GLY A 148 -3.44 5.05 10.06
C GLY A 148 -4.54 4.86 11.12
N ARG A 149 -5.56 4.04 10.83
CA ARG A 149 -6.70 3.79 11.73
C ARG A 149 -6.45 2.64 12.70
N ARG A 150 -5.52 1.73 12.42
CA ARG A 150 -5.28 0.54 13.22
C ARG A 150 -4.50 0.82 14.50
N THR A 151 -4.91 0.19 15.58
CA THR A 151 -4.25 0.24 16.88
C THR A 151 -4.14 -1.19 17.47
N PRO A 152 -2.95 -1.71 17.75
CA PRO A 152 -1.65 -1.10 17.43
C PRO A 152 -1.44 -0.96 15.91
N THR A 153 -0.59 -0.01 15.52
CA THR A 153 -0.21 0.15 14.11
C THR A 153 0.42 -1.14 13.58
N PRO A 154 -0.05 -1.70 12.47
CA PRO A 154 0.54 -2.92 11.91
C PRO A 154 1.92 -2.66 11.32
N GLU A 155 2.81 -3.63 11.38
CA GLU A 155 4.12 -3.53 10.70
C GLU A 155 3.96 -3.61 9.18
N VAL A 156 3.01 -4.44 8.72
CA VAL A 156 2.69 -4.62 7.30
C VAL A 156 1.18 -4.71 7.13
N LEU A 157 0.66 -4.05 6.10
CA LEU A 157 -0.73 -4.16 5.66
C LEU A 157 -0.74 -4.54 4.18
N THR A 158 -1.59 -5.49 3.80
CA THR A 158 -1.73 -5.89 2.39
C THR A 158 -3.20 -6.08 2.03
N PRO A 159 -3.63 -5.67 0.82
CA PRO A 159 -5.01 -5.85 0.41
C PRO A 159 -5.26 -7.30 -0.02
N VAL A 160 -6.48 -7.75 0.24
CA VAL A 160 -6.98 -9.05 -0.19
C VAL A 160 -8.36 -8.88 -0.83
N TYR A 161 -8.72 -9.81 -1.72
CA TYR A 161 -10.04 -9.84 -2.33
C TYR A 161 -10.68 -11.21 -2.20
N ARG A 162 -12.01 -11.24 -2.16
CA ARG A 162 -12.75 -12.51 -2.17
C ARG A 162 -12.68 -13.15 -3.56
N MET A 163 -12.20 -14.39 -3.62
CA MET A 163 -11.98 -15.08 -4.88
C MET A 163 -13.27 -15.71 -5.42
N GLY A 164 -13.42 -15.67 -6.74
CA GLY A 164 -14.38 -16.53 -7.46
C GLY A 164 -13.86 -17.96 -7.61
N ALA A 165 -14.76 -18.86 -7.99
CA ALA A 165 -14.48 -20.28 -8.19
C ALA A 165 -13.29 -20.55 -9.12
N ASP A 166 -13.20 -19.78 -10.20
CA ASP A 166 -12.19 -19.88 -11.26
C ASP A 166 -10.75 -19.68 -10.76
N LYS A 167 -10.58 -19.02 -9.62
CA LYS A 167 -9.25 -18.66 -9.08
C LYS A 167 -8.78 -19.55 -7.93
N VAL A 168 -9.69 -20.30 -7.30
CA VAL A 168 -9.36 -21.11 -6.09
C VAL A 168 -8.22 -22.08 -6.35
N HIS A 169 -8.24 -22.78 -7.47
CA HIS A 169 -7.22 -23.78 -7.83
C HIS A 169 -6.13 -23.25 -8.75
N ASN A 170 -6.16 -21.95 -9.12
CA ASN A 170 -5.14 -21.36 -9.97
C ASN A 170 -3.82 -21.15 -9.19
N PRO A 171 -2.71 -21.84 -9.52
CA PRO A 171 -1.45 -21.73 -8.79
C PRO A 171 -0.74 -20.38 -9.00
N ASN A 172 -1.15 -19.58 -9.98
CA ASN A 172 -0.60 -18.25 -10.20
C ASN A 172 -1.18 -17.21 -9.26
N VAL A 173 -2.30 -17.51 -8.59
CA VAL A 173 -2.90 -16.65 -7.59
C VAL A 173 -2.49 -17.11 -6.20
N VAL A 174 -1.98 -16.21 -5.39
CA VAL A 174 -1.65 -16.49 -3.98
C VAL A 174 -2.91 -16.39 -3.14
N LYS A 175 -3.24 -17.47 -2.41
CA LYS A 175 -4.32 -17.52 -1.42
C LYS A 175 -3.80 -17.11 -0.06
N THR A 176 -4.64 -16.53 0.76
CA THR A 176 -4.30 -16.27 2.15
C THR A 176 -5.39 -16.77 3.09
N LEU A 177 -4.97 -17.29 4.24
CA LEU A 177 -5.85 -17.58 5.36
C LEU A 177 -5.85 -16.38 6.31
N LEU A 178 -7.04 -15.95 6.70
CA LEU A 178 -7.23 -14.82 7.61
C LEU A 178 -7.74 -15.34 8.97
N ALA A 179 -7.21 -14.76 10.04
CA ALA A 179 -7.81 -14.85 11.37
C ALA A 179 -9.08 -13.99 11.44
N ALA A 180 -9.87 -14.18 12.50
CA ALA A 180 -11.12 -13.43 12.70
C ALA A 180 -10.91 -11.90 12.84
N ASP A 181 -9.72 -11.48 13.29
CA ASP A 181 -9.32 -10.08 13.40
C ASP A 181 -8.72 -9.50 12.11
N GLY A 182 -8.70 -10.29 11.02
CA GLY A 182 -8.17 -9.90 9.72
C GLY A 182 -6.66 -10.08 9.56
N ARG A 183 -5.94 -10.62 10.55
CA ARG A 183 -4.51 -10.94 10.39
C ARG A 183 -4.33 -12.08 9.41
N ALA A 184 -3.33 -11.94 8.51
CA ALA A 184 -2.92 -13.04 7.66
C ALA A 184 -2.17 -14.10 8.47
N LEU A 185 -2.64 -15.35 8.37
CA LEU A 185 -2.04 -16.49 9.05
C LEU A 185 -1.09 -17.26 8.14
N TYR A 186 -1.41 -17.31 6.86
CA TYR A 186 -0.66 -18.12 5.90
C TYR A 186 -0.91 -17.67 4.46
N PHE A 187 0.12 -17.73 3.63
CA PHE A 187 0.03 -17.51 2.18
C PHE A 187 0.41 -18.78 1.43
N SER A 188 -0.35 -19.14 0.41
CA SER A 188 -0.14 -20.37 -0.36
C SER A 188 -0.53 -20.22 -1.83
N ARG A 189 0.22 -20.89 -2.71
CA ARG A 189 -0.22 -21.08 -4.09
C ARG A 189 -1.20 -22.26 -4.24
N SER A 190 -1.22 -23.19 -3.29
CA SER A 190 -2.24 -24.22 -3.20
C SER A 190 -3.57 -23.65 -2.75
N ALA A 191 -4.68 -24.33 -3.10
CA ALA A 191 -5.99 -23.98 -2.58
C ALA A 191 -6.04 -24.23 -1.04
N VAL A 192 -6.25 -23.17 -0.28
CA VAL A 192 -6.41 -23.19 1.17
C VAL A 192 -7.62 -22.32 1.57
N PRO A 193 -8.49 -22.78 2.51
CA PRO A 193 -8.46 -24.08 3.19
C PRO A 193 -8.82 -25.27 2.28
N HIS A 194 -8.43 -26.48 2.68
CA HIS A 194 -8.89 -27.71 2.04
C HIS A 194 -10.31 -28.07 2.52
N VAL A 195 -11.18 -28.47 1.60
CA VAL A 195 -12.55 -28.92 1.95
C VAL A 195 -12.66 -30.43 1.70
N ARG A 196 -12.63 -31.20 2.80
CA ARG A 196 -12.64 -32.65 2.75
C ARG A 196 -14.01 -33.17 2.31
N GLY A 197 -14.01 -34.15 1.40
CA GLY A 197 -15.24 -34.86 0.97
C GLY A 197 -16.15 -34.08 0.04
N VAL A 198 -15.67 -32.96 -0.49
CA VAL A 198 -16.37 -32.11 -1.47
C VAL A 198 -15.55 -32.07 -2.76
N ASP A 199 -16.26 -32.08 -3.90
CA ASP A 199 -15.63 -31.88 -5.19
C ASP A 199 -14.85 -30.56 -5.20
N PRO A 200 -13.57 -30.54 -5.63
CA PRO A 200 -12.75 -29.33 -5.68
C PRO A 200 -13.43 -28.14 -6.35
N ASP A 201 -14.19 -28.35 -7.41
CA ASP A 201 -14.89 -27.28 -8.13
C ASP A 201 -15.98 -26.60 -7.29
N LEU A 202 -16.44 -27.25 -6.21
CA LEU A 202 -17.46 -26.74 -5.30
C LEU A 202 -16.89 -26.13 -4.01
N TRP A 203 -15.56 -26.15 -3.79
CA TRP A 203 -14.97 -25.67 -2.56
C TRP A 203 -15.32 -24.22 -2.22
N HIS A 204 -15.44 -23.36 -3.24
CA HIS A 204 -15.83 -21.95 -3.08
C HIS A 204 -17.23 -21.75 -2.45
N GLN A 205 -18.09 -22.79 -2.46
CA GLN A 205 -19.41 -22.76 -1.83
C GLN A 205 -19.37 -23.13 -0.34
N HIS A 206 -18.31 -23.82 0.10
CA HIS A 206 -18.17 -24.34 1.45
C HIS A 206 -17.18 -23.56 2.31
N ALA A 207 -16.26 -22.80 1.69
CA ALA A 207 -15.28 -21.99 2.38
C ALA A 207 -15.04 -20.67 1.66
N SER A 208 -14.63 -19.65 2.42
CA SER A 208 -14.21 -18.37 1.83
C SER A 208 -12.73 -18.44 1.44
N TYR A 209 -12.45 -18.10 0.19
CA TYR A 209 -11.10 -18.01 -0.34
C TYR A 209 -10.73 -16.54 -0.55
N TRP A 210 -9.55 -16.16 -0.06
CA TRP A 210 -9.03 -14.81 -0.15
C TRP A 210 -7.79 -14.81 -1.02
N GLY A 211 -7.80 -13.99 -2.06
CA GLY A 211 -6.66 -13.75 -2.95
C GLY A 211 -5.83 -12.59 -2.41
N HIS A 212 -4.51 -12.76 -2.40
CA HIS A 212 -3.57 -11.71 -2.08
C HIS A 212 -3.36 -10.81 -3.31
N VAL A 213 -3.38 -9.51 -3.09
CA VAL A 213 -2.95 -8.51 -4.07
C VAL A 213 -1.49 -8.21 -3.76
N GLY A 214 -0.55 -8.75 -4.55
CA GLY A 214 0.89 -8.63 -4.35
C GLY A 214 1.53 -7.65 -5.27
#